data_4e5f48b6976478900a60b8e08cf58782
#
_entry.id   4e5f48b6976478900a60b8e08cf58782
#
_cell.length_a   1.000
_cell.length_b   1.000
_cell.length_c   1.000
_cell.angle_alpha   90.00
_cell.angle_beta   90.00
_cell.angle_gamma   90.00
#
_symmetry.space_group_name_H-M   'P 1'
#
loop_
_entity.id
_entity.type
_entity.pdbx_description
1 polymer ?
#
loop_
_entity_poly.entity_id
_entity_poly.type
_entity_poly.pdbx_seq_one_letter_code
_entity_poly.pdbx_strand_id
1 'polypeptide(L)'
;MKKVALLSVLALAMTGCAGTSIKNFDAMAPVSLQPSEIMPSKAELAGSKPRVVVFEADHGEITLAKSARVGGTIAGELEKHLGATHSKLVDRKLATRLQKELALAEMHGKSGYTGPEVADIAIVGVVTQASAGSSFTEAQRWQDKNGKWYESAAKCNYSGEIAGSIRVYQMPEMQPVKSLELKGSASSSQETRNSNCPLSENGAQRLVQAAASRGVNALRVDLQNIFAPRGYVIEHRSGNGQNIIKVSMGSNHGLKPGNSLEILNLTHSTNPLTNKTSVDVFKLGTARVSDQIGSDTSWMIIDSEIADKIRLGQPVQMQFKKSFLEQVGLDMSSLSL
;
A
#
# COMPACT_ATOMS: atom_id res chain seq x y z
N MET A 1 32.32 -44.94 21.28
CA MET A 1 31.66 -44.35 22.43
C MET A 1 31.70 -42.84 22.31
N LYS A 2 30.60 -42.22 22.04
CA LYS A 2 30.02 -41.00 22.60
C LYS A 2 29.00 -40.45 21.61
N LYS A 3 27.76 -40.95 21.75
CA LYS A 3 26.53 -40.33 21.30
C LYS A 3 26.23 -39.22 22.32
N VAL A 4 26.24 -37.98 21.94
CA VAL A 4 25.70 -36.89 22.75
C VAL A 4 24.86 -36.00 21.84
N ALA A 5 23.55 -36.18 21.96
CA ALA A 5 22.54 -35.19 22.23
C ALA A 5 22.45 -34.00 21.22
N LEU A 6 21.59 -34.21 20.24
CA LEU A 6 20.95 -33.14 19.46
C LEU A 6 19.47 -33.09 19.84
N LEU A 7 19.21 -32.67 21.07
CA LEU A 7 17.86 -32.41 21.60
C LEU A 7 17.96 -31.11 22.37
N SER A 8 17.51 -30.04 21.82
CA SER A 8 17.07 -28.82 22.52
C SER A 8 17.20 -27.60 21.59
N VAL A 9 16.30 -27.34 20.70
CA VAL A 9 15.82 -25.98 20.30
C VAL A 9 14.51 -26.18 19.53
N LEU A 10 13.49 -26.68 20.18
CA LEU A 10 12.12 -26.66 19.67
C LEU A 10 11.18 -26.18 20.78
N ALA A 11 11.53 -25.09 21.41
CA ALA A 11 10.67 -24.45 22.38
C ALA A 11 11.00 -22.97 22.33
N LEU A 12 10.24 -22.19 21.56
CA LEU A 12 10.01 -20.75 21.76
C LEU A 12 9.31 -20.14 20.54
N ALA A 13 8.19 -20.73 20.14
CA ALA A 13 7.24 -20.06 19.25
C ALA A 13 5.83 -20.05 19.87
N MET A 14 5.76 -19.93 21.20
CA MET A 14 4.52 -19.51 21.87
C MET A 14 4.65 -18.06 22.29
N THR A 15 4.98 -17.18 21.34
CA THR A 15 4.79 -15.76 21.53
C THR A 15 3.32 -15.44 21.36
N GLY A 16 2.62 -15.50 22.51
CA GLY A 16 1.58 -14.56 22.84
C GLY A 16 0.46 -14.41 21.82
N CYS A 17 -0.56 -15.26 21.88
CA CYS A 17 -1.93 -14.79 21.75
C CYS A 17 -2.18 -13.79 22.89
N ALA A 18 -1.57 -12.60 22.84
CA ALA A 18 -1.92 -11.49 23.70
C ALA A 18 -3.39 -11.16 23.38
N GLY A 19 -4.27 -11.49 24.31
CA GLY A 19 -5.70 -11.69 24.23
C GLY A 19 -6.42 -10.81 23.21
N THR A 20 -6.99 -11.44 22.22
CA THR A 20 -8.07 -10.88 21.40
C THR A 20 -9.43 -11.02 22.05
N SER A 21 -9.50 -11.71 23.20
CA SER A 21 -10.74 -11.97 23.92
C SER A 21 -11.06 -10.83 24.91
N ILE A 22 -12.31 -10.38 24.88
CA ILE A 22 -12.84 -9.42 25.85
C ILE A 22 -13.25 -10.19 27.11
N LYS A 23 -12.69 -9.79 28.24
CA LYS A 23 -12.97 -10.42 29.54
C LYS A 23 -14.29 -9.89 30.11
N ASN A 24 -15.25 -10.80 30.31
CA ASN A 24 -16.53 -10.51 30.95
C ASN A 24 -17.23 -9.24 30.39
N PHE A 25 -17.56 -9.30 29.10
CA PHE A 25 -18.16 -8.19 28.35
C PHE A 25 -19.38 -7.57 29.03
N ASP A 26 -20.24 -8.39 29.63
CA ASP A 26 -21.49 -7.92 30.26
C ASP A 26 -21.25 -7.06 31.52
N ALA A 27 -20.10 -7.22 32.16
CA ALA A 27 -19.71 -6.43 33.34
C ALA A 27 -18.97 -5.12 32.99
N MET A 28 -18.78 -4.82 31.69
CA MET A 28 -18.10 -3.60 31.28
C MET A 28 -19.08 -2.41 31.25
N ALA A 29 -18.72 -1.37 31.98
CA ALA A 29 -19.54 -0.15 32.07
C ALA A 29 -19.35 0.74 30.83
N PRO A 30 -20.41 1.33 30.28
CA PRO A 30 -20.30 2.32 29.21
C PRO A 30 -19.59 3.58 29.71
N VAL A 31 -18.71 4.12 28.88
CA VAL A 31 -18.01 5.40 29.11
C VAL A 31 -18.56 6.43 28.15
N SER A 32 -18.99 7.58 28.69
CA SER A 32 -19.52 8.69 27.88
C SER A 32 -18.42 9.26 26.98
N LEU A 33 -18.69 9.34 25.66
CA LEU A 33 -17.78 9.90 24.67
C LEU A 33 -18.17 11.33 24.32
N GLN A 34 -17.22 12.25 24.38
CA GLN A 34 -17.34 13.55 23.73
C GLN A 34 -17.21 13.42 22.23
N PRO A 35 -17.92 14.20 21.40
CA PRO A 35 -17.73 14.23 19.97
C PRO A 35 -16.28 14.62 19.59
N SER A 36 -15.78 14.05 18.52
CA SER A 36 -14.51 14.51 17.91
C SER A 36 -14.71 15.89 17.30
N GLU A 37 -13.63 16.65 17.17
CA GLU A 37 -13.65 18.00 16.57
C GLU A 37 -14.19 17.97 15.13
N ILE A 38 -13.80 16.93 14.38
CA ILE A 38 -14.26 16.68 13.01
C ILE A 38 -15.08 15.39 13.03
N MET A 39 -16.39 15.54 12.87
CA MET A 39 -17.30 14.40 12.77
C MET A 39 -17.38 13.88 11.33
N PRO A 40 -17.54 12.55 11.16
CA PRO A 40 -17.71 11.98 9.82
C PRO A 40 -19.01 12.48 9.17
N SER A 41 -18.92 12.69 7.86
CA SER A 41 -20.07 13.03 7.04
C SER A 41 -21.05 11.85 6.91
N LYS A 42 -22.28 12.11 6.50
CA LYS A 42 -23.29 11.05 6.23
C LYS A 42 -22.82 10.07 5.15
N ALA A 43 -22.09 10.57 4.15
CA ALA A 43 -21.56 9.73 3.08
C ALA A 43 -20.46 8.77 3.57
N GLU A 44 -19.57 9.25 4.44
CA GLU A 44 -18.55 8.43 5.07
C GLU A 44 -19.15 7.38 6.00
N LEU A 45 -20.18 7.75 6.78
CA LEU A 45 -20.91 6.82 7.65
C LEU A 45 -21.69 5.76 6.86
N ALA A 46 -22.15 6.09 5.65
CA ALA A 46 -22.80 5.13 4.75
C ALA A 46 -21.81 4.12 4.15
N GLY A 47 -20.51 4.24 4.42
CA GLY A 47 -19.49 3.31 3.93
C GLY A 47 -19.35 3.31 2.42
N SER A 48 -19.63 4.44 1.75
CA SER A 48 -19.50 4.54 0.29
C SER A 48 -18.04 4.35 -0.12
N LYS A 49 -17.82 3.41 -1.05
CA LYS A 49 -16.49 3.18 -1.61
C LYS A 49 -16.11 4.35 -2.50
N PRO A 50 -14.93 4.97 -2.31
CA PRO A 50 -14.49 6.04 -3.19
C PRO A 50 -14.34 5.52 -4.63
N ARG A 51 -14.80 6.33 -5.58
CA ARG A 51 -14.61 6.06 -7.02
C ARG A 51 -13.20 6.51 -7.39
N VAL A 52 -12.38 5.58 -7.85
CA VAL A 52 -10.97 5.83 -8.17
C VAL A 52 -10.77 5.71 -9.67
N VAL A 53 -10.22 6.73 -10.29
CA VAL A 53 -9.75 6.72 -11.67
C VAL A 53 -8.24 6.56 -11.71
N VAL A 54 -7.76 5.62 -12.52
CA VAL A 54 -6.33 5.41 -12.76
C VAL A 54 -6.03 5.82 -14.19
N PHE A 55 -5.14 6.77 -14.36
CA PHE A 55 -4.66 7.19 -15.68
C PHE A 55 -3.43 6.39 -16.10
N GLU A 56 -3.23 6.23 -17.41
CA GLU A 56 -1.96 5.72 -17.91
C GLU A 56 -0.84 6.66 -17.51
N ALA A 57 0.28 6.10 -17.05
CA ALA A 57 1.41 6.92 -16.63
C ALA A 57 2.02 7.63 -17.83
N ASP A 58 2.24 8.94 -17.66
CA ASP A 58 2.96 9.75 -18.62
C ASP A 58 4.46 9.37 -18.62
N HIS A 59 5.03 9.19 -19.78
CA HIS A 59 6.44 8.85 -19.97
C HIS A 59 7.19 9.90 -20.82
N GLY A 60 6.53 11.01 -21.17
CA GLY A 60 7.10 12.04 -22.03
C GLY A 60 7.69 11.45 -23.31
N GLU A 61 8.90 11.90 -23.64
CA GLU A 61 9.64 11.49 -24.84
C GLU A 61 10.59 10.28 -24.62
N ILE A 62 10.44 9.53 -23.53
CA ILE A 62 11.27 8.34 -23.22
C ILE A 62 10.91 7.21 -24.19
N THR A 63 11.67 7.08 -25.29
CA THR A 63 11.39 6.14 -26.37
C THR A 63 11.21 4.71 -25.91
N LEU A 64 12.07 4.21 -25.00
CA LEU A 64 11.98 2.86 -24.48
C LEU A 64 10.71 2.65 -23.63
N ALA A 65 10.31 3.63 -22.81
CA ALA A 65 9.08 3.55 -22.04
C ALA A 65 7.84 3.53 -22.95
N LYS A 66 7.87 4.32 -24.02
CA LYS A 66 6.81 4.39 -25.03
C LYS A 66 6.68 3.08 -25.80
N SER A 67 7.78 2.57 -26.36
CA SER A 67 7.77 1.30 -27.12
C SER A 67 7.40 0.10 -26.25
N ALA A 68 7.81 0.10 -24.98
CA ALA A 68 7.45 -0.91 -23.98
C ALA A 68 6.05 -0.71 -23.36
N ARG A 69 5.29 0.33 -23.71
CA ARG A 69 3.96 0.64 -23.14
C ARG A 69 3.95 0.67 -21.62
N VAL A 70 5.00 1.24 -21.03
CA VAL A 70 5.18 1.28 -19.58
C VAL A 70 4.00 1.95 -18.86
N GLY A 71 3.45 3.03 -19.44
CA GLY A 71 2.29 3.74 -18.88
C GLY A 71 1.08 2.83 -18.66
N GLY A 72 0.73 2.02 -19.66
CA GLY A 72 -0.36 1.05 -19.57
C GLY A 72 -0.06 -0.09 -18.59
N THR A 73 1.20 -0.55 -18.51
CA THR A 73 1.63 -1.56 -17.53
C THR A 73 1.45 -1.05 -16.09
N ILE A 74 1.90 0.17 -15.81
CA ILE A 74 1.75 0.82 -14.51
C ILE A 74 0.26 0.94 -14.14
N ALA A 75 -0.57 1.46 -15.07
CA ALA A 75 -2.00 1.61 -14.83
C ALA A 75 -2.68 0.25 -14.53
N GLY A 76 -2.36 -0.79 -15.30
CA GLY A 76 -2.91 -2.12 -15.09
C GLY A 76 -2.54 -2.75 -13.74
N GLU A 77 -1.28 -2.59 -13.30
CA GLU A 77 -0.85 -3.08 -11.97
C GLU A 77 -1.47 -2.26 -10.83
N LEU A 78 -1.62 -0.93 -11.00
CA LEU A 78 -2.34 -0.09 -10.03
C LEU A 78 -3.80 -0.53 -9.90
N GLU A 79 -4.52 -0.70 -11.00
CA GLU A 79 -5.91 -1.20 -11.02
C GLU A 79 -6.05 -2.56 -10.31
N LYS A 80 -5.11 -3.48 -10.55
CA LYS A 80 -5.06 -4.79 -9.90
C LYS A 80 -4.95 -4.67 -8.38
N HIS A 81 -4.06 -3.82 -7.87
CA HIS A 81 -3.90 -3.63 -6.43
C HIS A 81 -5.09 -2.91 -5.81
N LEU A 82 -5.63 -1.90 -6.49
CA LEU A 82 -6.81 -1.15 -6.04
C LEU A 82 -8.07 -2.00 -6.04
N GLY A 83 -8.22 -2.91 -6.98
CA GLY A 83 -9.34 -3.87 -7.01
C GLY A 83 -9.43 -4.76 -5.76
N ALA A 84 -8.31 -4.93 -5.05
CA ALA A 84 -8.26 -5.64 -3.77
C ALA A 84 -8.52 -4.73 -2.54
N THR A 85 -8.76 -3.43 -2.74
CA THR A 85 -9.02 -2.46 -1.68
C THR A 85 -10.51 -2.09 -1.58
N HIS A 86 -10.84 -1.23 -0.61
CA HIS A 86 -12.19 -0.69 -0.44
C HIS A 86 -12.43 0.50 -1.40
N SER A 87 -12.26 0.28 -2.72
CA SER A 87 -12.46 1.30 -3.74
C SER A 87 -13.32 0.77 -4.90
N LYS A 88 -13.93 1.68 -5.66
CA LYS A 88 -14.66 1.38 -6.89
C LYS A 88 -13.90 1.96 -8.07
N LEU A 89 -13.31 1.11 -8.89
CA LEU A 89 -12.58 1.54 -10.07
C LEU A 89 -13.52 2.11 -11.14
N VAL A 90 -13.11 3.22 -11.72
CA VAL A 90 -13.75 3.83 -12.89
C VAL A 90 -13.27 3.10 -14.15
N ASP A 91 -14.19 2.88 -15.11
CA ASP A 91 -13.88 2.20 -16.36
C ASP A 91 -12.75 2.90 -17.14
N ARG A 92 -11.83 2.13 -17.71
CA ARG A 92 -10.63 2.64 -18.42
C ARG A 92 -10.97 3.55 -19.61
N LYS A 93 -12.06 3.28 -20.34
CA LYS A 93 -12.48 4.14 -21.46
C LYS A 93 -12.91 5.53 -20.95
N LEU A 94 -13.58 5.55 -19.82
CA LEU A 94 -13.99 6.77 -19.14
C LEU A 94 -12.78 7.51 -18.58
N ALA A 95 -11.80 6.77 -17.99
CA ALA A 95 -10.54 7.33 -17.53
C ALA A 95 -9.77 8.05 -18.67
N THR A 96 -9.63 7.40 -19.83
CA THR A 96 -8.97 8.01 -21.00
C THR A 96 -9.66 9.29 -21.48
N ARG A 97 -11.00 9.32 -21.44
CA ARG A 97 -11.75 10.52 -21.79
C ARG A 97 -11.53 11.64 -20.79
N LEU A 98 -11.60 11.32 -19.50
CA LEU A 98 -11.38 12.25 -18.40
C LEU A 98 -9.95 12.83 -18.45
N GLN A 99 -8.94 12.01 -18.75
CA GLN A 99 -7.55 12.47 -18.89
C GLN A 99 -7.38 13.52 -19.97
N LYS A 100 -8.05 13.34 -21.12
CA LYS A 100 -8.06 14.34 -22.20
C LYS A 100 -8.74 15.64 -21.79
N GLU A 101 -9.87 15.56 -21.09
CA GLU A 101 -10.59 16.74 -20.60
C GLU A 101 -9.78 17.52 -19.56
N LEU A 102 -9.07 16.82 -18.66
CA LEU A 102 -8.18 17.44 -17.69
C LEU A 102 -7.01 18.14 -18.37
N ALA A 103 -6.35 17.49 -19.34
CA ALA A 103 -5.27 18.11 -20.10
C ALA A 103 -5.72 19.38 -20.84
N LEU A 104 -6.91 19.37 -21.42
CA LEU A 104 -7.49 20.57 -22.05
C LEU A 104 -7.79 21.68 -21.02
N ALA A 105 -8.29 21.33 -19.82
CA ALA A 105 -8.55 22.31 -18.77
C ALA A 105 -7.25 22.98 -18.27
N GLU A 106 -6.18 22.20 -18.10
CA GLU A 106 -4.85 22.72 -17.74
C GLU A 106 -4.30 23.65 -18.81
N MET A 107 -4.42 23.30 -20.10
CA MET A 107 -4.00 24.16 -21.22
C MET A 107 -4.75 25.51 -21.25
N HIS A 108 -5.98 25.55 -20.76
CA HIS A 108 -6.78 26.76 -20.66
C HIS A 108 -6.62 27.52 -19.33
N GLY A 109 -5.66 27.13 -18.49
CA GLY A 109 -5.37 27.77 -17.20
C GLY A 109 -6.49 27.63 -16.16
N LYS A 110 -7.39 26.67 -16.32
CA LYS A 110 -8.45 26.37 -15.35
C LYS A 110 -7.89 25.47 -14.26
N SER A 111 -7.92 25.92 -13.03
CA SER A 111 -7.63 25.10 -11.87
C SER A 111 -8.86 24.26 -11.54
N GLY A 112 -8.76 22.94 -11.73
CA GLY A 112 -9.80 21.98 -11.37
C GLY A 112 -10.66 21.50 -12.54
N TYR A 113 -11.27 20.32 -12.32
CA TYR A 113 -12.17 19.65 -13.25
C TYR A 113 -13.61 20.17 -13.05
N THR A 114 -14.22 20.69 -14.10
CA THR A 114 -15.60 21.25 -14.08
C THR A 114 -16.65 20.33 -14.73
N GLY A 115 -16.24 19.14 -15.16
CA GLY A 115 -17.15 18.16 -15.77
C GLY A 115 -17.97 17.37 -14.72
N PRO A 116 -18.72 16.34 -15.15
CA PRO A 116 -19.49 15.48 -14.26
C PRO A 116 -18.57 14.81 -13.21
N GLU A 117 -19.03 14.69 -11.98
CA GLU A 117 -18.33 13.95 -10.93
C GLU A 117 -18.24 12.45 -11.25
N VAL A 118 -17.15 12.06 -11.91
CA VAL A 118 -16.92 10.69 -12.37
C VAL A 118 -16.08 9.90 -11.35
N ALA A 119 -15.21 10.59 -10.65
CA ALA A 119 -14.30 10.01 -9.67
C ALA A 119 -14.15 10.94 -8.46
N ASP A 120 -13.88 10.34 -7.31
CA ASP A 120 -13.59 11.05 -6.07
C ASP A 120 -12.07 11.19 -5.88
N ILE A 121 -11.30 10.27 -6.49
CA ILE A 121 -9.84 10.22 -6.43
C ILE A 121 -9.29 9.92 -7.82
N ALA A 122 -8.22 10.63 -8.20
CA ALA A 122 -7.46 10.39 -9.41
C ALA A 122 -6.03 9.94 -9.08
N ILE A 123 -5.53 8.95 -9.82
CA ILE A 123 -4.15 8.47 -9.70
C ILE A 123 -3.45 8.73 -11.03
N VAL A 124 -2.35 9.47 -10.95
CA VAL A 124 -1.52 9.88 -12.09
C VAL A 124 -0.11 9.35 -11.89
N GLY A 125 0.38 8.58 -12.84
CA GLY A 125 1.77 8.14 -12.90
C GLY A 125 2.62 9.03 -13.80
N VAL A 126 3.88 9.24 -13.43
CA VAL A 126 4.88 9.89 -14.29
C VAL A 126 6.14 9.03 -14.27
N VAL A 127 6.62 8.64 -15.44
CA VAL A 127 7.89 7.93 -15.64
C VAL A 127 8.95 8.95 -16.02
N THR A 128 10.00 9.04 -15.24
CA THR A 128 11.11 9.98 -15.48
C THR A 128 12.35 9.30 -16.05
N GLN A 129 12.44 7.98 -15.93
CA GLN A 129 13.54 7.19 -16.46
C GLN A 129 13.06 5.79 -16.83
N ALA A 130 13.56 5.27 -17.97
CA ALA A 130 13.45 3.87 -18.34
C ALA A 130 14.72 3.48 -19.10
N SER A 131 15.39 2.44 -18.63
CA SER A 131 16.64 1.94 -19.22
C SER A 131 16.70 0.42 -19.22
N ALA A 132 17.44 -0.14 -20.17
CA ALA A 132 17.78 -1.55 -20.17
C ALA A 132 19.23 -1.71 -20.66
N GLY A 133 19.90 -2.70 -20.11
CA GLY A 133 21.29 -2.97 -20.44
C GLY A 133 21.67 -4.43 -20.27
N SER A 134 22.88 -4.76 -20.69
CA SER A 134 23.47 -6.08 -20.51
C SER A 134 24.92 -5.98 -20.05
N SER A 135 25.37 -7.00 -19.34
CA SER A 135 26.76 -7.15 -18.92
C SER A 135 27.17 -8.61 -18.98
N PHE A 136 28.44 -8.85 -19.27
CA PHE A 136 29.01 -10.18 -19.29
C PHE A 136 29.75 -10.49 -17.99
N THR A 137 29.57 -11.69 -17.49
CA THR A 137 30.33 -12.23 -16.35
C THR A 137 31.08 -13.46 -16.85
N GLU A 138 32.39 -13.43 -16.70
CA GLU A 138 33.26 -14.55 -17.09
C GLU A 138 33.02 -15.79 -16.23
N ALA A 139 33.32 -16.96 -16.78
CA ALA A 139 33.37 -18.19 -16.02
C ALA A 139 34.42 -18.08 -14.90
N GLN A 140 34.06 -18.51 -13.72
CA GLN A 140 34.94 -18.47 -12.55
C GLN A 140 35.11 -19.86 -11.96
N ARG A 141 36.32 -20.14 -11.48
CA ARG A 141 36.63 -21.34 -10.72
C ARG A 141 37.32 -20.95 -9.42
N TRP A 142 36.78 -21.41 -8.30
CA TRP A 142 37.33 -21.09 -6.97
C TRP A 142 37.29 -22.32 -6.07
N GLN A 143 38.09 -22.29 -5.02
CA GLN A 143 38.13 -23.33 -4.01
C GLN A 143 37.68 -22.75 -2.68
N ASP A 144 36.83 -23.50 -1.96
CA ASP A 144 36.42 -23.11 -0.60
C ASP A 144 37.51 -23.43 0.42
N LYS A 145 37.28 -23.04 1.68
CA LYS A 145 38.21 -23.28 2.80
C LYS A 145 38.46 -24.75 3.10
N ASN A 146 37.61 -25.65 2.60
CA ASN A 146 37.69 -27.11 2.77
C ASN A 146 38.37 -27.80 1.57
N GLY A 147 38.88 -27.04 0.60
CA GLY A 147 39.54 -27.56 -0.57
C GLY A 147 38.59 -28.04 -1.68
N LYS A 148 37.28 -27.78 -1.57
CA LYS A 148 36.28 -28.15 -2.59
C LYS A 148 36.24 -27.11 -3.68
N TRP A 149 36.37 -27.56 -4.96
CA TRP A 149 36.27 -26.71 -6.14
C TRP A 149 34.82 -26.43 -6.52
N TYR A 150 34.58 -25.17 -6.90
CA TYR A 150 33.35 -24.69 -7.46
C TYR A 150 33.62 -24.01 -8.79
N GLU A 151 32.67 -24.12 -9.72
CA GLU A 151 32.72 -23.48 -11.02
C GLU A 151 31.42 -22.75 -11.30
N SER A 152 31.48 -21.59 -11.90
CA SER A 152 30.33 -20.91 -12.47
C SER A 152 30.56 -20.72 -13.99
N ALA A 153 29.53 -20.99 -14.77
CA ALA A 153 29.58 -20.76 -16.22
C ALA A 153 29.60 -19.23 -16.50
N ALA A 154 30.22 -18.90 -17.67
CA ALA A 154 30.10 -17.55 -18.20
C ALA A 154 28.65 -17.22 -18.54
N LYS A 155 28.23 -16.01 -18.27
CA LYS A 155 26.83 -15.60 -18.46
C LYS A 155 26.67 -14.14 -18.84
N CYS A 156 25.64 -13.86 -19.61
CA CYS A 156 25.11 -12.53 -19.80
C CYS A 156 24.06 -12.23 -18.74
N ASN A 157 24.19 -11.08 -18.10
CA ASN A 157 23.19 -10.52 -17.20
C ASN A 157 22.49 -9.37 -17.93
N TYR A 158 21.18 -9.40 -17.93
CA TYR A 158 20.34 -8.38 -18.53
C TYR A 158 19.56 -7.67 -17.43
N SER A 159 19.48 -6.35 -17.47
CA SER A 159 18.75 -5.55 -16.49
C SER A 159 17.86 -4.54 -17.18
N GLY A 160 16.74 -4.25 -16.54
CA GLY A 160 15.84 -3.15 -16.89
C GLY A 160 15.48 -2.37 -15.64
N GLU A 161 15.40 -1.07 -15.77
CA GLU A 161 15.11 -0.17 -14.65
C GLU A 161 14.08 0.89 -15.06
N ILE A 162 13.23 1.27 -14.12
CA ILE A 162 12.36 2.43 -14.24
C ILE A 162 12.46 3.29 -12.98
N ALA A 163 12.27 4.60 -13.17
CA ALA A 163 12.03 5.53 -12.07
C ALA A 163 10.90 6.51 -12.44
N GLY A 164 10.22 7.03 -11.41
CA GLY A 164 9.11 7.94 -11.59
C GLY A 164 8.38 8.25 -10.30
N SER A 165 7.13 8.65 -10.42
CA SER A 165 6.26 8.90 -9.27
C SER A 165 4.82 8.52 -9.57
N ILE A 166 4.09 8.13 -8.51
CA ILE A 166 2.64 7.94 -8.53
C ILE A 166 2.04 8.99 -7.61
N ARG A 167 1.13 9.81 -8.14
CA ARG A 167 0.48 10.88 -7.40
C ARG A 167 -1.00 10.59 -7.27
N VAL A 168 -1.52 10.81 -6.06
CA VAL A 168 -2.93 10.62 -5.72
C VAL A 168 -3.53 12.00 -5.46
N TYR A 169 -4.63 12.30 -6.13
CA TYR A 169 -5.33 13.59 -6.06
C TYR A 169 -6.77 13.39 -5.63
N GLN A 170 -7.25 14.30 -4.78
CA GLN A 170 -8.67 14.46 -4.48
C GLN A 170 -9.35 15.24 -5.61
N MET A 171 -10.46 14.70 -6.12
CA MET A 171 -11.27 15.36 -7.15
C MET A 171 -12.44 16.12 -6.50
N PRO A 172 -13.00 17.14 -7.12
CA PRO A 172 -12.65 17.69 -8.44
C PRO A 172 -11.52 18.73 -8.42
N GLU A 173 -11.08 19.21 -7.24
CA GLU A 173 -10.14 20.34 -7.10
C GLU A 173 -8.69 19.97 -7.45
N MET A 174 -8.41 18.69 -7.75
CA MET A 174 -7.06 18.17 -8.02
C MET A 174 -6.06 18.46 -6.89
N GLN A 175 -6.54 18.40 -5.64
CA GLN A 175 -5.66 18.60 -4.49
C GLN A 175 -4.77 17.36 -4.29
N PRO A 176 -3.44 17.52 -4.15
CA PRO A 176 -2.54 16.40 -3.93
C PRO A 176 -2.75 15.80 -2.54
N VAL A 177 -3.08 14.52 -2.48
CA VAL A 177 -3.25 13.74 -1.23
C VAL A 177 -1.94 13.07 -0.85
N LYS A 178 -1.28 12.43 -1.84
CA LYS A 178 -0.05 11.66 -1.62
C LYS A 178 0.77 11.58 -2.89
N SER A 179 2.09 11.58 -2.73
CA SER A 179 3.04 11.23 -3.78
C SER A 179 3.90 10.06 -3.31
N LEU A 180 4.02 9.04 -4.16
CA LEU A 180 4.82 7.84 -3.94
C LEU A 180 5.93 7.79 -4.98
N GLU A 181 7.15 7.49 -4.56
CA GLU A 181 8.27 7.27 -5.47
C GLU A 181 8.13 5.91 -6.15
N LEU A 182 8.17 5.89 -7.48
CA LEU A 182 8.14 4.67 -8.27
C LEU A 182 9.56 4.31 -8.66
N LYS A 183 10.07 3.19 -8.15
CA LYS A 183 11.35 2.58 -8.54
C LYS A 183 11.14 1.10 -8.78
N GLY A 184 11.58 0.62 -9.93
CA GLY A 184 11.49 -0.79 -10.25
C GLY A 184 12.70 -1.26 -11.02
N SER A 185 13.11 -2.50 -10.78
CA SER A 185 14.17 -3.17 -11.49
C SER A 185 13.78 -4.61 -11.82
N ALA A 186 14.25 -5.08 -12.96
CA ALA A 186 14.11 -6.48 -13.36
C ALA A 186 15.44 -6.97 -13.95
N SER A 187 15.77 -8.22 -13.66
CA SER A 187 16.98 -8.84 -14.18
C SER A 187 16.71 -10.26 -14.61
N SER A 188 17.49 -10.70 -15.61
CA SER A 188 17.56 -12.09 -16.02
C SER A 188 19.01 -12.42 -16.38
N SER A 189 19.38 -13.70 -16.35
CA SER A 189 20.70 -14.14 -16.75
C SER A 189 20.62 -15.35 -17.67
N GLN A 190 21.55 -15.46 -18.60
CA GLN A 190 21.64 -16.57 -19.53
C GLN A 190 23.11 -17.03 -19.66
N GLU A 191 23.35 -18.30 -19.46
CA GLU A 191 24.67 -18.86 -19.69
C GLU A 191 25.03 -18.79 -21.17
N THR A 192 26.23 -18.29 -21.48
CA THR A 192 26.72 -18.11 -22.85
C THR A 192 28.20 -17.89 -22.84
N ARG A 193 28.83 -18.24 -24.01
CA ARG A 193 30.21 -17.88 -24.27
C ARG A 193 30.37 -16.60 -25.09
N ASN A 194 29.24 -16.01 -25.51
CA ASN A 194 29.27 -14.75 -26.27
C ASN A 194 29.34 -13.55 -25.28
N SER A 195 30.52 -12.99 -25.18
CA SER A 195 30.81 -11.83 -24.30
C SER A 195 30.12 -10.52 -24.71
N ASN A 196 29.61 -10.44 -25.97
CA ASN A 196 28.93 -9.21 -26.42
C ASN A 196 27.56 -9.00 -25.79
N CYS A 197 26.98 -10.06 -25.23
CA CYS A 197 25.68 -10.01 -24.54
C CYS A 197 24.61 -9.22 -25.32
N PRO A 198 24.25 -9.59 -26.52
CA PRO A 198 23.33 -8.82 -27.35
C PRO A 198 21.94 -8.74 -26.66
N LEU A 199 21.44 -7.54 -26.48
CA LEU A 199 20.09 -7.29 -25.97
C LEU A 199 19.22 -6.83 -27.14
N SER A 200 18.22 -7.63 -27.49
CA SER A 200 17.26 -7.26 -28.52
C SER A 200 16.30 -6.18 -28.02
N GLU A 201 15.71 -5.41 -28.92
CA GLU A 201 14.71 -4.40 -28.58
C GLU A 201 13.54 -5.00 -27.78
N ASN A 202 13.00 -6.14 -28.23
CA ASN A 202 11.94 -6.86 -27.51
C ASN A 202 12.41 -7.34 -26.12
N GLY A 203 13.68 -7.70 -25.96
CA GLY A 203 14.28 -8.06 -24.68
C GLY A 203 14.32 -6.86 -23.73
N ALA A 204 14.77 -5.71 -24.22
CA ALA A 204 14.80 -4.46 -23.48
C ALA A 204 13.39 -4.03 -23.04
N GLN A 205 12.40 -4.09 -23.95
CA GLN A 205 11.00 -3.77 -23.65
C GLN A 205 10.44 -4.66 -22.54
N ARG A 206 10.64 -5.99 -22.62
CA ARG A 206 10.18 -6.93 -21.57
C ARG A 206 10.81 -6.65 -20.21
N LEU A 207 12.11 -6.35 -20.17
CA LEU A 207 12.79 -6.01 -18.92
C LEU A 207 12.23 -4.75 -18.28
N VAL A 208 11.98 -3.71 -19.06
CA VAL A 208 11.42 -2.46 -18.57
C VAL A 208 9.95 -2.63 -18.13
N GLN A 209 9.14 -3.42 -18.83
CA GLN A 209 7.80 -3.79 -18.41
C GLN A 209 7.82 -4.55 -17.06
N ALA A 210 8.70 -5.53 -16.93
CA ALA A 210 8.85 -6.29 -15.69
C ALA A 210 9.33 -5.38 -14.54
N ALA A 211 10.23 -4.43 -14.82
CA ALA A 211 10.64 -3.42 -13.86
C ALA A 211 9.47 -2.54 -13.43
N ALA A 212 8.60 -2.12 -14.36
CA ALA A 212 7.40 -1.34 -14.07
C ALA A 212 6.44 -2.10 -13.14
N SER A 213 6.13 -3.35 -13.46
CA SER A 213 5.28 -4.19 -12.61
C SER A 213 5.87 -4.37 -11.21
N ARG A 214 7.16 -4.64 -11.09
CA ARG A 214 7.84 -4.77 -9.78
C ARG A 214 7.82 -3.46 -9.00
N GLY A 215 8.04 -2.32 -9.66
CA GLY A 215 7.97 -1.01 -9.03
C GLY A 215 6.61 -0.71 -8.43
N VAL A 216 5.52 -1.00 -9.16
CA VAL A 216 4.15 -0.83 -8.63
C VAL A 216 3.86 -1.83 -7.51
N ASN A 217 4.29 -3.09 -7.65
CA ASN A 217 4.15 -4.10 -6.60
C ASN A 217 4.84 -3.69 -5.29
N ALA A 218 5.98 -3.03 -5.36
CA ALA A 218 6.69 -2.51 -4.18
C ALA A 218 5.87 -1.43 -3.44
N LEU A 219 4.98 -0.71 -4.14
CA LEU A 219 4.08 0.31 -3.58
C LEU A 219 2.74 -0.28 -3.08
N ARG A 220 2.53 -1.59 -3.21
CA ARG A 220 1.25 -2.26 -2.86
C ARG A 220 0.76 -1.89 -1.47
N VAL A 221 1.63 -1.95 -0.47
CA VAL A 221 1.26 -1.68 0.93
C VAL A 221 0.90 -0.20 1.13
N ASP A 222 1.63 0.71 0.50
CA ASP A 222 1.34 2.14 0.57
C ASP A 222 -0.02 2.46 -0.07
N LEU A 223 -0.31 1.86 -1.24
CA LEU A 223 -1.61 1.98 -1.90
C LEU A 223 -2.73 1.39 -1.04
N GLN A 224 -2.53 0.20 -0.48
CA GLN A 224 -3.51 -0.41 0.42
C GLN A 224 -3.80 0.48 1.63
N ASN A 225 -2.82 1.15 2.20
CA ASN A 225 -3.00 2.06 3.33
C ASN A 225 -3.72 3.35 2.94
N ILE A 226 -3.46 3.90 1.74
CA ILE A 226 -4.19 5.08 1.23
C ILE A 226 -5.69 4.77 1.07
N PHE A 227 -6.01 3.58 0.56
CA PHE A 227 -7.38 3.14 0.27
C PHE A 227 -7.93 2.15 1.30
N ALA A 228 -7.32 2.08 2.48
CA ALA A 228 -7.81 1.22 3.55
C ALA A 228 -9.23 1.64 3.98
N PRO A 229 -10.13 0.69 4.23
CA PRO A 229 -11.44 1.01 4.76
C PRO A 229 -11.29 1.76 6.08
N ARG A 230 -12.11 2.77 6.28
CA ARG A 230 -12.21 3.56 7.51
C ARG A 230 -13.51 3.24 8.21
N GLY A 231 -13.45 3.13 9.52
CA GLY A 231 -14.60 3.12 10.39
C GLY A 231 -14.49 4.23 11.42
N TYR A 232 -15.46 4.31 12.29
CA TYR A 232 -15.57 5.38 13.27
C TYR A 232 -15.91 4.81 14.63
N VAL A 233 -15.35 5.40 15.69
CA VAL A 233 -15.67 5.04 17.06
C VAL A 233 -17.12 5.43 17.36
N ILE A 234 -17.92 4.48 17.85
CA ILE A 234 -19.34 4.68 18.16
C ILE A 234 -19.68 4.43 19.64
N GLU A 235 -18.87 3.66 20.37
CA GLU A 235 -19.09 3.36 21.79
C GLU A 235 -17.74 3.07 22.47
N HIS A 236 -17.66 3.36 23.77
CA HIS A 236 -16.53 2.99 24.60
C HIS A 236 -17.05 2.31 25.88
N ARG A 237 -16.40 1.24 26.30
CA ARG A 237 -16.64 0.58 27.58
C ARG A 237 -15.34 0.32 28.31
N SER A 238 -15.41 0.35 29.64
CA SER A 238 -14.29 0.06 30.52
C SER A 238 -14.71 -0.90 31.63
N GLY A 239 -13.83 -1.82 31.95
CA GLY A 239 -14.05 -2.81 33.01
C GLY A 239 -13.01 -3.91 33.01
N ASN A 240 -12.85 -4.60 34.14
CA ASN A 240 -11.93 -5.75 34.29
C ASN A 240 -10.48 -5.48 33.82
N GLY A 241 -10.01 -4.22 33.98
CA GLY A 241 -8.69 -3.81 33.53
C GLY A 241 -8.54 -3.71 32.02
N GLN A 242 -9.63 -3.72 31.27
CA GLN A 242 -9.64 -3.52 29.81
C GLN A 242 -10.46 -2.27 29.43
N ASN A 243 -10.03 -1.62 28.37
CA ASN A 243 -10.80 -0.60 27.66
C ASN A 243 -11.10 -1.11 26.25
N ILE A 244 -12.36 -1.01 25.84
CA ILE A 244 -12.82 -1.46 24.54
C ILE A 244 -13.63 -0.39 23.85
N ILE A 245 -13.45 -0.28 22.54
CA ILE A 245 -14.26 0.60 21.68
C ILE A 245 -15.03 -0.22 20.66
N LYS A 246 -16.25 0.20 20.37
CA LYS A 246 -17.03 -0.30 19.24
C LYS A 246 -16.83 0.62 18.05
N VAL A 247 -16.61 0.04 16.90
CA VAL A 247 -16.38 0.79 15.65
C VAL A 247 -17.37 0.37 14.57
N SER A 248 -17.63 1.27 13.60
CA SER A 248 -18.50 1.06 12.45
C SER A 248 -17.83 0.26 11.33
N MET A 249 -17.08 -0.77 11.69
CA MET A 249 -16.44 -1.73 10.77
C MET A 249 -16.58 -3.14 11.33
N GLY A 250 -16.82 -4.10 10.45
CA GLY A 250 -16.97 -5.52 10.81
C GLY A 250 -16.38 -6.46 9.76
N SER A 251 -16.87 -7.69 9.73
CA SER A 251 -16.40 -8.73 8.81
C SER A 251 -16.61 -8.37 7.33
N ASN A 252 -17.65 -7.60 6.98
CA ASN A 252 -17.86 -7.08 5.62
C ASN A 252 -16.75 -6.14 5.14
N HIS A 253 -15.98 -5.57 6.06
CA HIS A 253 -14.81 -4.73 5.78
C HIS A 253 -13.49 -5.52 5.83
N GLY A 254 -13.56 -6.85 5.92
CA GLY A 254 -12.40 -7.73 5.98
C GLY A 254 -11.72 -7.80 7.34
N LEU A 255 -12.36 -7.33 8.42
CA LEU A 255 -11.80 -7.43 9.77
C LEU A 255 -11.81 -8.88 10.26
N LYS A 256 -10.72 -9.25 10.93
CA LYS A 256 -10.52 -10.55 11.60
C LYS A 256 -10.00 -10.32 13.00
N PRO A 257 -10.27 -11.23 13.96
CA PRO A 257 -9.68 -11.16 15.28
C PRO A 257 -8.16 -11.01 15.21
N GLY A 258 -7.62 -10.09 16.02
CA GLY A 258 -6.19 -9.80 16.07
C GLY A 258 -5.68 -8.79 15.05
N ASN A 259 -6.48 -8.36 14.08
CA ASN A 259 -6.09 -7.24 13.22
C ASN A 259 -5.81 -5.99 14.08
N SER A 260 -4.82 -5.20 13.66
CA SER A 260 -4.48 -3.93 14.29
C SER A 260 -4.97 -2.79 13.43
N LEU A 261 -5.70 -1.84 14.03
CA LEU A 261 -6.15 -0.61 13.39
C LEU A 261 -5.51 0.59 14.08
N GLU A 262 -5.27 1.65 13.33
CA GLU A 262 -4.88 2.94 13.90
C GLU A 262 -6.12 3.75 14.22
N ILE A 263 -6.10 4.38 15.40
CA ILE A 263 -7.07 5.39 15.79
C ILE A 263 -6.45 6.74 15.45
N LEU A 264 -7.17 7.52 14.68
CA LEU A 264 -6.72 8.83 14.21
C LEU A 264 -7.45 9.94 14.95
N ASN A 265 -6.74 11.03 15.20
CA ASN A 265 -7.32 12.28 15.65
C ASN A 265 -7.23 13.30 14.53
N LEU A 266 -8.37 13.90 14.18
CA LEU A 266 -8.48 14.94 13.17
C LEU A 266 -8.73 16.27 13.87
N THR A 267 -7.92 17.28 13.55
CA THR A 267 -8.05 18.63 14.11
C THR A 267 -7.95 19.68 13.01
N HIS A 268 -8.66 20.79 13.18
CA HIS A 268 -8.47 21.94 12.31
C HIS A 268 -7.18 22.68 12.69
N SER A 269 -6.39 23.01 11.69
CA SER A 269 -5.18 23.83 11.83
C SER A 269 -5.27 25.01 10.88
N THR A 270 -5.12 26.22 11.42
CA THR A 270 -5.10 27.45 10.59
C THR A 270 -3.68 27.97 10.51
N ASN A 271 -3.15 28.05 9.30
CA ASN A 271 -1.84 28.67 9.07
C ASN A 271 -1.93 30.19 9.34
N PRO A 272 -1.22 30.73 10.34
CA PRO A 272 -1.34 32.12 10.72
C PRO A 272 -0.79 33.10 9.68
N LEU A 273 0.03 32.63 8.73
CA LEU A 273 0.60 33.47 7.68
C LEU A 273 -0.32 33.59 6.46
N THR A 274 -1.10 32.56 6.17
CA THR A 274 -1.94 32.50 4.97
C THR A 274 -3.42 32.50 5.24
N ASN A 275 -3.82 32.39 6.53
CA ASN A 275 -5.20 32.20 6.99
C ASN A 275 -5.92 31.00 6.35
N LYS A 276 -5.15 30.05 5.76
CA LYS A 276 -5.71 28.82 5.21
C LYS A 276 -5.91 27.80 6.34
N THR A 277 -7.12 27.27 6.41
CA THR A 277 -7.43 26.16 7.32
C THR A 277 -7.20 24.85 6.59
N SER A 278 -6.52 23.92 7.28
CA SER A 278 -6.28 22.53 6.87
C SER A 278 -6.75 21.58 7.96
N VAL A 279 -6.87 20.31 7.62
CA VAL A 279 -7.12 19.23 8.59
C VAL A 279 -5.81 18.54 8.86
N ASP A 280 -5.36 18.56 10.09
CA ASP A 280 -4.20 17.79 10.54
C ASP A 280 -4.65 16.42 11.04
N VAL A 281 -3.93 15.39 10.66
CA VAL A 281 -4.21 13.99 10.99
C VAL A 281 -3.09 13.46 11.87
N PHE A 282 -3.44 13.12 13.12
CA PHE A 282 -2.49 12.55 14.07
C PHE A 282 -2.90 11.12 14.43
N LYS A 283 -1.93 10.24 14.55
CA LYS A 283 -2.14 8.93 15.14
C LYS A 283 -2.29 9.08 16.66
N LEU A 284 -3.44 8.71 17.19
CA LEU A 284 -3.69 8.69 18.63
C LEU A 284 -3.11 7.41 19.28
N GLY A 285 -3.32 6.29 18.64
CA GLY A 285 -2.87 4.98 19.10
C GLY A 285 -3.32 3.86 18.19
N THR A 286 -3.28 2.64 18.72
CA THR A 286 -3.73 1.44 18.01
C THR A 286 -4.84 0.72 18.78
N ALA A 287 -5.77 0.14 18.04
CA ALA A 287 -6.79 -0.77 18.56
C ALA A 287 -6.58 -2.15 17.97
N ARG A 288 -6.81 -3.19 18.76
CA ARG A 288 -6.78 -4.58 18.31
C ARG A 288 -8.18 -5.14 18.23
N VAL A 289 -8.55 -5.68 17.08
CA VAL A 289 -9.84 -6.32 16.84
C VAL A 289 -9.99 -7.53 17.76
N SER A 290 -11.08 -7.55 18.53
CA SER A 290 -11.40 -8.65 19.44
C SER A 290 -12.07 -9.82 18.71
N ASP A 291 -12.51 -10.82 19.44
CA ASP A 291 -13.35 -11.92 18.97
C ASP A 291 -14.81 -11.51 18.74
N GLN A 292 -15.23 -10.33 19.20
CA GLN A 292 -16.58 -9.79 19.07
C GLN A 292 -16.72 -8.97 17.77
N ILE A 293 -16.95 -9.68 16.67
CA ILE A 293 -17.06 -9.09 15.30
C ILE A 293 -18.44 -9.40 14.75
N GLY A 294 -19.20 -8.33 14.44
CA GLY A 294 -20.42 -8.39 13.64
C GLY A 294 -20.12 -8.17 12.15
N SER A 295 -21.18 -8.10 11.32
CA SER A 295 -21.08 -7.81 9.90
C SER A 295 -20.52 -6.40 9.63
N ASP A 296 -21.04 -5.39 10.31
CA ASP A 296 -20.78 -3.97 10.05
C ASP A 296 -20.15 -3.26 11.24
N THR A 297 -20.04 -3.92 12.37
CA THR A 297 -19.44 -3.36 13.60
C THR A 297 -18.55 -4.39 14.28
N SER A 298 -17.58 -3.94 15.03
CA SER A 298 -16.73 -4.80 15.85
C SER A 298 -16.30 -4.09 17.13
N TRP A 299 -15.97 -4.90 18.15
CA TRP A 299 -15.33 -4.41 19.34
C TRP A 299 -13.81 -4.56 19.24
N MET A 300 -13.10 -3.56 19.72
CA MET A 300 -11.64 -3.51 19.71
C MET A 300 -11.11 -3.19 21.09
N ILE A 301 -9.99 -3.83 21.43
CA ILE A 301 -9.27 -3.58 22.68
C ILE A 301 -8.28 -2.44 22.42
N ILE A 302 -8.24 -1.45 23.31
CA ILE A 302 -7.34 -0.31 23.28
C ILE A 302 -6.47 -0.26 24.53
N ASP A 303 -5.33 0.41 24.43
CA ASP A 303 -4.45 0.64 25.57
C ASP A 303 -5.07 1.69 26.53
N SER A 304 -4.86 1.50 27.83
CA SER A 304 -5.41 2.39 28.86
C SER A 304 -4.86 3.82 28.76
N GLU A 305 -3.67 4.01 28.19
CA GLU A 305 -3.02 5.32 28.00
C GLU A 305 -3.76 6.26 27.04
N ILE A 306 -4.59 5.70 26.17
CA ILE A 306 -5.36 6.47 25.19
C ILE A 306 -6.85 6.49 25.47
N ALA A 307 -7.32 5.74 26.47
CA ALA A 307 -8.74 5.52 26.74
C ALA A 307 -9.50 6.84 27.02
N ASP A 308 -8.91 7.75 27.76
CA ASP A 308 -9.46 9.08 28.08
C ASP A 308 -9.47 10.06 26.90
N LYS A 309 -8.68 9.77 25.87
CA LYS A 309 -8.56 10.58 24.63
C LYS A 309 -9.48 10.11 23.52
N ILE A 310 -10.18 9.00 23.72
CA ILE A 310 -11.15 8.48 22.75
C ILE A 310 -12.34 9.41 22.63
N ARG A 311 -12.76 9.68 21.40
CA ARG A 311 -13.91 10.54 21.09
C ARG A 311 -14.87 9.82 20.14
N LEU A 312 -16.14 10.16 20.23
CA LEU A 312 -17.18 9.72 19.30
C LEU A 312 -16.86 10.22 17.89
N GLY A 313 -16.93 9.36 16.90
CA GLY A 313 -16.69 9.72 15.49
C GLY A 313 -15.22 9.80 15.11
N GLN A 314 -14.27 9.48 15.99
CA GLN A 314 -12.87 9.37 15.59
C GLN A 314 -12.67 8.27 14.54
N PRO A 315 -11.91 8.55 13.46
CA PRO A 315 -11.63 7.56 12.46
C PRO A 315 -10.71 6.44 12.99
N VAL A 316 -11.03 5.22 12.60
CA VAL A 316 -10.15 4.07 12.74
C VAL A 316 -9.87 3.49 11.37
N GLN A 317 -8.63 3.14 11.09
CA GLN A 317 -8.18 2.69 9.79
C GLN A 317 -7.33 1.42 9.90
N MET A 318 -7.60 0.45 9.03
CA MET A 318 -6.78 -0.75 8.92
C MET A 318 -5.37 -0.38 8.46
N GLN A 319 -4.37 -0.97 9.09
CA GLN A 319 -2.97 -0.85 8.68
C GLN A 319 -2.47 -2.13 8.02
N PHE A 320 -2.04 -2.00 6.80
CA PHE A 320 -1.31 -3.04 6.09
C PHE A 320 0.19 -2.86 6.34
N LYS A 321 0.88 -3.96 6.56
CA LYS A 321 2.34 -3.98 6.75
C LYS A 321 2.97 -4.91 5.72
N LYS A 322 4.19 -4.60 5.31
CA LYS A 322 4.99 -5.55 4.51
C LYS A 322 5.18 -6.82 5.34
N SER A 323 5.05 -7.98 4.70
CA SER A 323 5.36 -9.25 5.36
C SER A 323 6.84 -9.28 5.77
N PHE A 324 7.19 -10.12 6.73
CA PHE A 324 8.59 -10.26 7.16
C PHE A 324 9.50 -10.63 5.97
N LEU A 325 9.05 -11.48 5.08
CA LEU A 325 9.81 -11.89 3.88
C LEU A 325 10.03 -10.72 2.92
N GLU A 326 9.02 -9.88 2.70
CA GLU A 326 9.15 -8.66 1.91
C GLU A 326 10.07 -7.63 2.56
N GLN A 327 10.11 -7.56 3.89
CA GLN A 327 11.02 -6.66 4.62
C GLN A 327 12.48 -7.06 4.49
N VAL A 328 12.79 -8.37 4.43
CA VAL A 328 14.15 -8.88 4.24
C VAL A 328 14.53 -9.05 2.75
N GLY A 329 13.72 -8.52 1.82
CA GLY A 329 14.00 -8.53 0.39
C GLY A 329 13.82 -9.89 -0.30
N LEU A 330 13.20 -10.86 0.37
CA LEU A 330 12.83 -12.15 -0.22
C LEU A 330 11.47 -12.01 -0.90
N ASP A 331 11.50 -11.61 -2.17
CA ASP A 331 10.30 -11.54 -2.99
C ASP A 331 9.94 -12.93 -3.53
N MET A 332 8.89 -13.53 -2.96
CA MET A 332 8.38 -14.84 -3.39
C MET A 332 7.74 -14.79 -4.80
N SER A 333 7.51 -13.62 -5.37
CA SER A 333 6.97 -13.49 -6.73
C SER A 333 7.96 -13.94 -7.81
N SER A 334 9.24 -14.08 -7.47
CA SER A 334 10.29 -14.57 -8.35
C SER A 334 10.41 -16.10 -8.41
N LEU A 335 9.65 -16.83 -7.57
CA LEU A 335 9.70 -18.31 -7.47
C LEU A 335 8.62 -19.03 -8.27
N SER A 336 7.73 -18.30 -8.96
CA SER A 336 6.72 -18.88 -9.85
C SER A 336 7.08 -18.57 -11.32
N LEU A 337 7.97 -19.35 -11.86
CA LEU A 337 8.14 -19.59 -13.31
C LEU A 337 8.06 -21.08 -13.57
#